data_a50d262a698dca98e783fa6dda3de181
#
_entry.id   a50d262a698dca98e783fa6dda3de181
#
_cell.length_a   1.000
_cell.length_b   1.000
_cell.length_c   1.000
_cell.angle_alpha   90.00
_cell.angle_beta   90.00
_cell.angle_gamma   90.00
#
_symmetry.space_group_name_H-M   'P 1'
#
loop_
_entity.id
_entity.type
_entity.pdbx_description
1 polymer ?
#
loop_
_entity_poly.entity_id
_entity_poly.type
_entity_poly.pdbx_seq_one_letter_code
_entity_poly.pdbx_strand_id
1 'polypeptide(L)'
;RYRRAHSGFPQQKCAKTYDMFKNAKPIQKDKLHDQVYDRLCMLLREGEFTPGEAVRVAHISEAFGVSAMPVREALTRLLAIGVVANVSGRSVGVPALGYEELTDLRDVRLEVEALAVRWAVGNRDDNFVAELDALLERLEASERSNNVRGYVKANYEFHLRLYQQSQSSVLIGIIDTLWLRVSPHLYRLEREDRYKVSNSHHREIVSCIQK
;
A
#
# COMPACT_ATOMS: atom_id res chain seq x y z
N ARG A 1 -19.87 -34.98 -40.22
CA ARG A 1 -20.82 -33.85 -40.37
C ARG A 1 -21.34 -33.48 -38.98
N TYR A 2 -20.67 -32.53 -38.30
CA TYR A 2 -21.16 -31.94 -37.06
C TYR A 2 -21.94 -30.64 -37.38
N ARG A 3 -23.25 -30.66 -37.11
CA ARG A 3 -24.10 -29.46 -37.18
C ARG A 3 -23.77 -28.59 -35.96
N ARG A 4 -23.32 -27.33 -36.19
CA ARG A 4 -23.24 -26.30 -35.19
C ARG A 4 -24.65 -25.85 -34.80
N ALA A 5 -25.01 -26.04 -33.54
CA ALA A 5 -26.18 -25.42 -32.95
C ALA A 5 -25.78 -23.99 -32.55
N HIS A 6 -26.34 -22.98 -33.23
CA HIS A 6 -26.28 -21.59 -32.80
C HIS A 6 -27.26 -21.41 -31.64
N SER A 7 -26.74 -21.39 -30.40
CA SER A 7 -27.50 -20.92 -29.25
C SER A 7 -27.47 -19.38 -29.26
N GLY A 8 -28.58 -18.76 -29.73
CA GLY A 8 -28.77 -17.32 -29.67
C GLY A 8 -28.85 -16.84 -28.22
N PHE A 9 -27.86 -16.14 -27.77
CA PHE A 9 -27.95 -15.32 -26.56
C PHE A 9 -28.94 -14.17 -26.83
N PRO A 10 -29.90 -13.91 -25.93
CA PRO A 10 -30.88 -12.85 -26.15
C PRO A 10 -30.23 -11.47 -26.01
N GLN A 11 -29.92 -10.82 -27.13
CA GLN A 11 -29.37 -9.46 -27.21
C GLN A 11 -30.31 -8.38 -26.60
N GLN A 12 -31.58 -8.69 -26.35
CA GLN A 12 -32.57 -7.75 -25.82
C GLN A 12 -32.37 -7.39 -24.33
N LYS A 13 -31.64 -8.19 -23.52
CA LYS A 13 -31.39 -7.83 -22.10
C LYS A 13 -30.31 -6.78 -21.92
N CYS A 14 -29.36 -6.66 -22.84
CA CYS A 14 -28.27 -5.71 -22.74
C CYS A 14 -28.69 -4.26 -23.02
N ALA A 15 -29.63 -4.06 -23.95
CA ALA A 15 -30.15 -2.73 -24.32
C ALA A 15 -30.95 -2.07 -23.17
N LYS A 16 -31.78 -2.85 -22.44
CA LYS A 16 -32.56 -2.31 -21.30
C LYS A 16 -31.69 -1.85 -20.13
N THR A 17 -30.55 -2.48 -19.88
CA THR A 17 -29.63 -2.11 -18.80
C THR A 17 -28.90 -0.78 -19.12
N TYR A 18 -28.62 -0.52 -20.40
CA TYR A 18 -28.00 0.75 -20.84
C TYR A 18 -28.94 1.95 -20.74
N ASP A 19 -30.24 1.75 -20.96
CA ASP A 19 -31.26 2.82 -20.90
C ASP A 19 -31.50 3.28 -19.45
N MET A 20 -31.27 2.43 -18.47
CA MET A 20 -31.47 2.73 -17.04
C MET A 20 -30.50 3.79 -16.50
N PHE A 21 -29.33 3.99 -17.15
CA PHE A 21 -28.31 4.97 -16.71
C PHE A 21 -28.25 6.23 -17.56
N LYS A 22 -29.05 6.36 -18.64
CA LYS A 22 -29.02 7.51 -19.54
C LYS A 22 -29.29 8.86 -18.86
N ASN A 23 -30.02 8.84 -17.74
CA ASN A 23 -30.40 10.04 -16.99
C ASN A 23 -29.71 10.07 -15.59
N ALA A 24 -28.72 9.22 -15.33
CA ALA A 24 -28.00 9.23 -14.08
C ALA A 24 -27.19 10.53 -13.95
N LYS A 25 -27.51 11.32 -12.92
CA LYS A 25 -26.69 12.50 -12.60
C LYS A 25 -25.32 12.05 -12.13
N PRO A 26 -24.24 12.76 -12.48
CA PRO A 26 -22.91 12.45 -11.99
C PRO A 26 -22.89 12.45 -10.46
N ILE A 27 -22.36 11.38 -9.87
CA ILE A 27 -22.10 11.33 -8.43
C ILE A 27 -20.89 12.21 -8.17
N GLN A 28 -21.03 13.21 -7.28
CA GLN A 28 -19.88 14.00 -6.84
C GLN A 28 -18.98 13.11 -5.99
N LYS A 29 -17.68 13.08 -6.34
CA LYS A 29 -16.68 12.35 -5.58
C LYS A 29 -16.51 12.99 -4.20
N ASP A 30 -16.78 12.25 -3.16
CA ASP A 30 -16.65 12.74 -1.79
C ASP A 30 -15.16 12.77 -1.38
N LYS A 31 -14.56 13.94 -1.52
CA LYS A 31 -13.14 14.18 -1.19
C LYS A 31 -12.80 13.85 0.27
N LEU A 32 -13.76 13.98 1.20
CA LEU A 32 -13.53 13.71 2.62
C LEU A 32 -13.27 12.23 2.88
N HIS A 33 -14.02 11.33 2.24
CA HIS A 33 -13.85 9.89 2.39
C HIS A 33 -12.48 9.44 1.86
N ASP A 34 -12.04 9.99 0.72
CA ASP A 34 -10.71 9.72 0.17
C ASP A 34 -9.61 10.25 1.11
N GLN A 35 -9.74 11.46 1.66
CA GLN A 35 -8.78 12.05 2.61
C GLN A 35 -8.64 11.20 3.88
N VAL A 36 -9.75 10.69 4.42
CA VAL A 36 -9.73 9.80 5.60
C VAL A 36 -9.04 8.48 5.27
N TYR A 37 -9.33 7.91 4.10
CA TYR A 37 -8.66 6.69 3.64
C TYR A 37 -7.15 6.89 3.48
N ASP A 38 -6.73 7.94 2.79
CA ASP A 38 -5.32 8.26 2.56
C ASP A 38 -4.57 8.50 3.89
N ARG A 39 -5.21 9.18 4.85
CA ARG A 39 -4.65 9.40 6.18
C ARG A 39 -4.49 8.12 6.96
N LEU A 40 -5.46 7.20 6.90
CA LEU A 40 -5.35 5.88 7.53
C LEU A 40 -4.23 5.04 6.88
N CYS A 41 -4.11 5.05 5.55
CA CYS A 41 -3.02 4.39 4.85
C CYS A 41 -1.66 4.94 5.28
N MET A 42 -1.54 6.26 5.45
CA MET A 42 -0.31 6.88 5.94
C MET A 42 0.04 6.40 7.35
N LEU A 43 -0.92 6.41 8.28
CA LEU A 43 -0.70 5.94 9.66
C LEU A 43 -0.34 4.45 9.73
N LEU A 44 -0.91 3.62 8.85
CA LEU A 44 -0.54 2.21 8.72
C LEU A 44 0.92 2.05 8.29
N ARG A 45 1.38 2.84 7.30
CA ARG A 45 2.78 2.81 6.83
C ARG A 45 3.76 3.35 7.87
N GLU A 46 3.33 4.29 8.69
CA GLU A 46 4.12 4.85 9.80
C GLU A 46 4.15 3.94 11.05
N GLY A 47 3.44 2.79 11.02
CA GLY A 47 3.42 1.82 12.13
C GLY A 47 2.64 2.29 13.36
N GLU A 48 1.68 3.20 13.20
CA GLU A 48 0.86 3.73 14.29
C GLU A 48 -0.20 2.73 14.79
N PHE A 49 -0.42 1.63 14.05
CA PHE A 49 -1.36 0.59 14.43
C PHE A 49 -0.61 -0.64 14.96
N THR A 50 -0.99 -1.09 16.15
CA THR A 50 -0.44 -2.31 16.73
C THR A 50 -1.10 -3.54 16.12
N PRO A 51 -0.35 -4.50 15.55
CA PRO A 51 -0.91 -5.76 15.10
C PRO A 51 -1.65 -6.50 16.23
N GLY A 52 -2.86 -6.99 15.93
CA GLY A 52 -3.73 -7.68 16.87
C GLY A 52 -4.69 -6.77 17.66
N GLU A 53 -4.48 -5.45 17.65
CA GLU A 53 -5.34 -4.51 18.35
C GLU A 53 -6.53 -4.04 17.51
N ALA A 54 -7.67 -3.88 18.16
CA ALA A 54 -8.89 -3.38 17.52
C ALA A 54 -8.81 -1.86 17.30
N VAL A 55 -9.16 -1.43 16.09
CA VAL A 55 -9.29 -0.03 15.73
C VAL A 55 -10.62 0.53 16.23
N ARG A 56 -10.58 1.58 17.05
CA ARG A 56 -11.76 2.25 17.58
C ARG A 56 -12.17 3.42 16.70
N VAL A 57 -13.27 3.24 15.96
CA VAL A 57 -13.82 4.27 15.05
C VAL A 57 -14.00 5.62 15.76
N ALA A 58 -14.47 5.62 17.02
CA ALA A 58 -14.68 6.84 17.78
C ALA A 58 -13.39 7.64 17.98
N HIS A 59 -12.27 6.97 18.31
CA HIS A 59 -10.98 7.64 18.50
C HIS A 59 -10.45 8.25 17.18
N ILE A 60 -10.61 7.54 16.07
CA ILE A 60 -10.19 8.07 14.76
C ILE A 60 -11.08 9.25 14.36
N SER A 61 -12.39 9.14 14.57
CA SER A 61 -13.33 10.23 14.25
C SER A 61 -13.00 11.50 15.04
N GLU A 62 -12.71 11.37 16.33
CA GLU A 62 -12.29 12.46 17.19
C GLU A 62 -10.94 13.06 16.73
N ALA A 63 -9.92 12.21 16.50
CA ALA A 63 -8.60 12.64 16.10
C ALA A 63 -8.58 13.35 14.72
N PHE A 64 -9.48 12.94 13.81
CA PHE A 64 -9.56 13.54 12.47
C PHE A 64 -10.58 14.68 12.37
N GLY A 65 -11.38 14.91 13.43
CA GLY A 65 -12.44 15.92 13.41
C GLY A 65 -13.57 15.60 12.43
N VAL A 66 -13.89 14.33 12.23
CA VAL A 66 -14.90 13.87 11.26
C VAL A 66 -15.96 12.98 11.94
N SER A 67 -17.10 12.78 11.27
CA SER A 67 -18.12 11.82 11.73
C SER A 67 -17.63 10.36 11.58
N ALA A 68 -18.33 9.42 12.21
CA ALA A 68 -17.97 8.00 12.12
C ALA A 68 -18.16 7.38 10.72
N MET A 69 -18.99 7.98 9.86
CA MET A 69 -19.30 7.41 8.53
C MET A 69 -18.06 7.31 7.62
N PRO A 70 -17.30 8.40 7.32
CA PRO A 70 -16.14 8.32 6.46
C PRO A 70 -15.04 7.38 7.03
N VAL A 71 -14.92 7.29 8.35
CA VAL A 71 -13.99 6.36 9.00
C VAL A 71 -14.40 4.90 8.75
N ARG A 72 -15.68 4.59 8.92
CA ARG A 72 -16.20 3.22 8.66
C ARG A 72 -16.03 2.83 7.20
N GLU A 73 -16.29 3.73 6.27
CA GLU A 73 -16.10 3.48 4.85
C GLU A 73 -14.64 3.22 4.51
N ALA A 74 -13.73 4.05 5.01
CA ALA A 74 -12.30 3.85 4.82
C ALA A 74 -11.82 2.50 5.40
N LEU A 75 -12.28 2.11 6.60
CA LEU A 75 -11.98 0.79 7.17
C LEU A 75 -12.59 -0.36 6.35
N THR A 76 -13.77 -0.18 5.77
CA THR A 76 -14.38 -1.16 4.87
C THR A 76 -13.54 -1.36 3.60
N ARG A 77 -12.99 -0.27 3.03
CA ARG A 77 -12.07 -0.33 1.89
C ARG A 77 -10.79 -1.09 2.25
N LEU A 78 -10.19 -0.80 3.42
CA LEU A 78 -8.99 -1.51 3.92
C LEU A 78 -9.28 -2.99 4.21
N LEU A 79 -10.47 -3.32 4.70
CA LEU A 79 -10.91 -4.70 4.91
C LEU A 79 -11.03 -5.47 3.58
N ALA A 80 -11.58 -4.83 2.55
CA ALA A 80 -11.75 -5.44 1.22
C ALA A 80 -10.42 -5.83 0.56
N ILE A 81 -9.34 -5.11 0.86
CA ILE A 81 -7.99 -5.40 0.34
C ILE A 81 -7.12 -6.17 1.35
N GLY A 82 -7.69 -6.63 2.46
CA GLY A 82 -7.02 -7.47 3.46
C GLY A 82 -5.91 -6.78 4.27
N VAL A 83 -5.89 -5.45 4.32
CA VAL A 83 -4.97 -4.66 5.15
C VAL A 83 -5.39 -4.67 6.62
N VAL A 84 -6.69 -4.63 6.86
CA VAL A 84 -7.28 -4.85 8.18
C VAL A 84 -8.19 -6.09 8.14
N ALA A 85 -8.46 -6.69 9.28
CA ALA A 85 -9.29 -7.86 9.43
C ALA A 85 -10.16 -7.77 10.71
N ASN A 86 -11.09 -8.70 10.89
CA ASN A 86 -11.78 -8.86 12.16
C ASN A 86 -10.81 -9.48 13.18
N VAL A 87 -10.39 -8.72 14.18
CA VAL A 87 -9.40 -9.15 15.19
C VAL A 87 -10.06 -9.66 16.48
N SER A 88 -11.26 -9.17 16.81
CA SER A 88 -12.07 -9.68 17.94
C SER A 88 -13.55 -9.39 17.73
N GLY A 89 -14.39 -10.42 17.67
CA GLY A 89 -15.82 -10.27 17.46
C GLY A 89 -16.16 -9.43 16.23
N ARG A 90 -16.75 -8.23 16.44
CA ARG A 90 -17.10 -7.28 15.38
C ARG A 90 -16.07 -6.16 15.18
N SER A 91 -14.92 -6.26 15.83
CA SER A 91 -13.91 -5.20 15.81
C SER A 91 -12.89 -5.45 14.69
N VAL A 92 -12.66 -4.42 13.90
CA VAL A 92 -11.68 -4.41 12.82
C VAL A 92 -10.33 -3.89 13.35
N GLY A 93 -9.23 -4.44 12.87
CA GLY A 93 -7.87 -4.00 13.25
C GLY A 93 -6.83 -4.58 12.31
N VAL A 94 -5.57 -4.24 12.53
CA VAL A 94 -4.45 -4.86 11.81
C VAL A 94 -4.30 -6.30 12.32
N PRO A 95 -4.34 -7.33 11.44
CA PRO A 95 -4.15 -8.71 11.87
C PRO A 95 -2.75 -8.92 12.46
N ALA A 96 -2.64 -9.77 13.48
CA ALA A 96 -1.35 -10.26 13.98
C ALA A 96 -0.92 -11.44 13.10
N LEU A 97 -0.15 -11.17 12.05
CA LEU A 97 0.30 -12.22 11.13
C LEU A 97 1.31 -13.15 11.80
N GLY A 98 1.14 -14.45 11.60
CA GLY A 98 2.09 -15.48 12.01
C GLY A 98 3.29 -15.60 11.09
N TYR A 99 4.21 -16.50 11.46
CA TYR A 99 5.46 -16.70 10.68
C TYR A 99 5.20 -17.14 9.23
N GLU A 100 4.27 -18.04 9.01
CA GLU A 100 3.92 -18.55 7.67
C GLU A 100 3.33 -17.44 6.79
N GLU A 101 2.39 -16.65 7.33
CA GLU A 101 1.76 -15.55 6.62
C GLU A 101 2.74 -14.42 6.29
N LEU A 102 3.67 -14.11 7.20
CA LEU A 102 4.75 -13.13 6.96
C LEU A 102 5.74 -13.65 5.92
N THR A 103 6.02 -14.95 5.90
CA THR A 103 6.88 -15.59 4.91
C THR A 103 6.25 -15.55 3.52
N ASP A 104 4.97 -15.92 3.39
CA ASP A 104 4.22 -15.85 2.14
C ASP A 104 4.18 -14.40 1.61
N LEU A 105 3.85 -13.45 2.47
CA LEU A 105 3.82 -12.02 2.11
C LEU A 105 5.19 -11.52 1.64
N ARG A 106 6.28 -11.96 2.29
CA ARG A 106 7.66 -11.64 1.88
C ARG A 106 7.97 -12.20 0.50
N ASP A 107 7.65 -13.47 0.26
CA ASP A 107 7.99 -14.16 -0.98
C ASP A 107 7.26 -13.54 -2.18
N VAL A 108 5.97 -13.23 -2.03
CA VAL A 108 5.21 -12.48 -3.06
C VAL A 108 5.81 -11.09 -3.29
N ARG A 109 6.18 -10.37 -2.23
CA ARG A 109 6.81 -9.05 -2.35
C ARG A 109 8.12 -9.11 -3.11
N LEU A 110 8.97 -10.09 -2.81
CA LEU A 110 10.25 -10.27 -3.52
C LEU A 110 10.07 -10.35 -5.02
N GLU A 111 9.08 -11.09 -5.51
CA GLU A 111 8.83 -11.23 -6.95
C GLU A 111 8.31 -9.94 -7.59
N VAL A 112 7.28 -9.32 -7.01
CA VAL A 112 6.66 -8.13 -7.60
C VAL A 112 7.55 -6.89 -7.49
N GLU A 113 8.27 -6.73 -6.37
CA GLU A 113 9.20 -5.62 -6.15
C GLU A 113 10.43 -5.76 -7.04
N ALA A 114 10.98 -6.98 -7.21
CA ALA A 114 12.06 -7.24 -8.16
C ALA A 114 11.65 -6.93 -9.61
N LEU A 115 10.40 -7.22 -9.99
CA LEU A 115 9.87 -6.84 -11.30
C LEU A 115 9.85 -5.31 -11.47
N ALA A 116 9.38 -4.57 -10.45
CA ALA A 116 9.36 -3.11 -10.47
C ALA A 116 10.78 -2.53 -10.59
N VAL A 117 11.75 -3.07 -9.84
CA VAL A 117 13.16 -2.64 -9.91
C VAL A 117 13.75 -2.89 -11.29
N ARG A 118 13.52 -4.06 -11.89
CA ARG A 118 14.00 -4.34 -13.26
C ARG A 118 13.48 -3.31 -14.27
N TRP A 119 12.21 -2.93 -14.19
CA TRP A 119 11.64 -1.92 -15.06
C TRP A 119 12.15 -0.51 -14.73
N ALA A 120 12.33 -0.20 -13.45
CA ALA A 120 12.90 1.07 -12.99
C ALA A 120 14.31 1.30 -13.53
N VAL A 121 15.18 0.29 -13.49
CA VAL A 121 16.54 0.35 -14.04
C VAL A 121 16.52 0.60 -15.55
N GLY A 122 15.57 0.00 -16.28
CA GLY A 122 15.40 0.25 -17.71
C GLY A 122 14.94 1.68 -18.04
N ASN A 123 14.30 2.36 -17.10
CA ASN A 123 13.77 3.73 -17.23
C ASN A 123 14.59 4.77 -16.45
N ARG A 124 15.80 4.42 -15.97
CA ARG A 124 16.57 5.34 -15.11
C ARG A 124 17.05 6.58 -15.88
N ASP A 125 17.08 7.68 -15.18
CA ASP A 125 17.66 8.96 -15.60
C ASP A 125 18.42 9.62 -14.44
N ASP A 126 19.14 10.70 -14.72
CA ASP A 126 19.98 11.40 -13.73
C ASP A 126 19.14 11.98 -12.57
N ASN A 127 17.92 12.43 -12.84
CA ASN A 127 17.02 12.97 -11.82
C ASN A 127 16.59 11.88 -10.84
N PHE A 128 16.25 10.69 -11.36
CA PHE A 128 15.89 9.53 -10.53
C PHE A 128 17.03 9.12 -9.60
N VAL A 129 18.26 9.08 -10.11
CA VAL A 129 19.45 8.75 -9.29
C VAL A 129 19.64 9.79 -8.19
N ALA A 130 19.56 11.08 -8.50
CA ALA A 130 19.70 12.15 -7.52
C ALA A 130 18.63 12.12 -6.44
N GLU A 131 17.38 11.78 -6.80
CA GLU A 131 16.28 11.63 -5.83
C GLU A 131 16.50 10.42 -4.90
N LEU A 132 17.01 9.30 -5.40
CA LEU A 132 17.35 8.14 -4.57
C LEU A 132 18.51 8.47 -3.60
N ASP A 133 19.53 9.18 -4.06
CA ASP A 133 20.63 9.64 -3.20
C ASP A 133 20.11 10.52 -2.05
N ALA A 134 19.24 11.49 -2.35
CA ALA A 134 18.63 12.35 -1.34
C ALA A 134 17.78 11.55 -0.31
N LEU A 135 17.06 10.52 -0.76
CA LEU A 135 16.29 9.64 0.13
C LEU A 135 17.20 8.75 0.97
N LEU A 136 18.32 8.27 0.42
CA LEU A 136 19.34 7.53 1.16
C LEU A 136 19.97 8.40 2.27
N GLU A 137 20.29 9.65 1.99
CA GLU A 137 20.79 10.60 3.02
C GLU A 137 19.79 10.77 4.17
N ARG A 138 18.49 10.81 3.89
CA ARG A 138 17.43 10.90 4.91
C ARG A 138 17.34 9.62 5.76
N LEU A 139 17.50 8.45 5.16
CA LEU A 139 17.60 7.17 5.87
C LEU A 139 18.79 7.17 6.83
N GLU A 140 19.96 7.57 6.34
CA GLU A 140 21.18 7.63 7.14
C GLU A 140 21.11 8.68 8.26
N ALA A 141 20.50 9.83 8.01
CA ALA A 141 20.28 10.85 9.03
C ALA A 141 19.34 10.34 10.14
N SER A 142 18.30 9.60 9.77
CA SER A 142 17.39 8.95 10.72
C SER A 142 18.09 7.86 11.54
N GLU A 143 18.98 7.08 10.93
CA GLU A 143 19.84 6.10 11.62
C GLU A 143 20.75 6.80 12.63
N ARG A 144 21.52 7.82 12.19
CA ARG A 144 22.45 8.56 13.06
C ARG A 144 21.78 9.23 14.26
N SER A 145 20.55 9.69 14.10
CA SER A 145 19.76 10.32 15.17
C SER A 145 18.93 9.35 15.99
N ASN A 146 19.01 8.06 15.69
CA ASN A 146 18.17 7.01 16.30
C ASN A 146 16.66 7.30 16.22
N ASN A 147 16.23 7.95 15.12
CA ASN A 147 14.84 8.32 14.87
C ASN A 147 14.13 7.18 14.10
N VAL A 148 13.64 6.17 14.81
CA VAL A 148 12.97 5.00 14.23
C VAL A 148 11.79 5.41 13.34
N ARG A 149 10.95 6.36 13.79
CA ARG A 149 9.79 6.82 13.01
C ARG A 149 10.23 7.51 11.71
N GLY A 150 11.24 8.38 11.79
CA GLY A 150 11.83 9.03 10.61
C GLY A 150 12.40 8.02 9.64
N TYR A 151 13.04 6.97 10.17
CA TYR A 151 13.59 5.88 9.37
C TYR A 151 12.51 5.10 8.62
N VAL A 152 11.47 4.62 9.30
CA VAL A 152 10.35 3.88 8.66
C VAL A 152 9.70 4.69 7.56
N LYS A 153 9.49 5.99 7.78
CA LYS A 153 8.95 6.90 6.77
C LYS A 153 9.89 7.03 5.57
N ALA A 154 11.16 7.32 5.79
CA ALA A 154 12.15 7.48 4.72
C ALA A 154 12.37 6.16 3.95
N ASN A 155 12.33 5.01 4.64
CA ASN A 155 12.41 3.69 4.03
C ASN A 155 11.24 3.44 3.05
N TYR A 156 10.01 3.75 3.45
CA TYR A 156 8.87 3.65 2.55
C TYR A 156 9.02 4.59 1.35
N GLU A 157 9.38 5.85 1.56
CA GLU A 157 9.54 6.84 0.49
C GLU A 157 10.64 6.45 -0.51
N PHE A 158 11.77 5.90 -0.03
CA PHE A 158 12.85 5.38 -0.87
C PHE A 158 12.36 4.25 -1.78
N HIS A 159 11.75 3.24 -1.21
CA HIS A 159 11.23 2.10 -1.96
C HIS A 159 10.11 2.50 -2.92
N LEU A 160 9.18 3.36 -2.49
CA LEU A 160 8.11 3.86 -3.35
C LEU A 160 8.67 4.61 -4.56
N ARG A 161 9.66 5.50 -4.35
CA ARG A 161 10.31 6.21 -5.45
C ARG A 161 11.00 5.26 -6.44
N LEU A 162 11.67 4.23 -5.90
CA LEU A 162 12.30 3.19 -6.70
C LEU A 162 11.27 2.48 -7.60
N TYR A 163 10.13 2.06 -7.04
CA TYR A 163 9.10 1.37 -7.82
C TYR A 163 8.35 2.27 -8.80
N GLN A 164 8.15 3.55 -8.47
CA GLN A 164 7.51 4.53 -9.35
C GLN A 164 8.27 4.71 -10.67
N GLN A 165 9.59 4.56 -10.67
CA GLN A 165 10.40 4.61 -11.89
C GLN A 165 10.09 3.46 -12.88
N SER A 166 9.41 2.39 -12.43
CA SER A 166 8.88 1.36 -13.33
C SER A 166 7.82 1.88 -14.31
N GLN A 167 7.19 3.03 -14.02
CA GLN A 167 6.10 3.66 -14.79
C GLN A 167 4.86 2.78 -14.96
N SER A 168 4.69 1.75 -14.13
CA SER A 168 3.54 0.84 -14.16
C SER A 168 2.60 1.13 -12.99
N SER A 169 1.48 1.82 -13.26
CA SER A 169 0.46 2.09 -12.26
C SER A 169 -0.17 0.81 -11.67
N VAL A 170 -0.28 -0.24 -12.47
CA VAL A 170 -0.79 -1.56 -12.03
C VAL A 170 0.16 -2.18 -11.01
N LEU A 171 1.45 -2.23 -11.33
CA LEU A 171 2.47 -2.82 -10.47
C LEU A 171 2.62 -2.03 -9.15
N ILE A 172 2.63 -0.70 -9.24
CA ILE A 172 2.68 0.20 -8.07
C ILE A 172 1.47 -0.04 -7.15
N GLY A 173 0.25 -0.18 -7.70
CA GLY A 173 -0.96 -0.44 -6.91
C GLY A 173 -0.92 -1.78 -6.16
N ILE A 174 -0.37 -2.83 -6.78
CA ILE A 174 -0.16 -4.13 -6.14
C ILE A 174 0.85 -4.00 -5.00
N ILE A 175 2.02 -3.41 -5.28
CA ILE A 175 3.09 -3.21 -4.29
C ILE A 175 2.60 -2.37 -3.11
N ASP A 176 1.88 -1.28 -3.36
CA ASP A 176 1.36 -0.41 -2.30
C ASP A 176 0.42 -1.17 -1.34
N THR A 177 -0.43 -2.04 -1.88
CA THR A 177 -1.30 -2.91 -1.06
C THR A 177 -0.49 -3.87 -0.18
N LEU A 178 0.57 -4.47 -0.72
CA LEU A 178 1.46 -5.37 0.03
C LEU A 178 2.24 -4.61 1.12
N TRP A 179 2.68 -3.40 0.82
CA TRP A 179 3.33 -2.52 1.80
C TRP A 179 2.39 -2.13 2.94
N LEU A 180 1.12 -1.80 2.67
CA LEU A 180 0.14 -1.52 3.72
C LEU A 180 -0.06 -2.72 4.67
N ARG A 181 0.04 -3.96 4.15
CA ARG A 181 -0.09 -5.17 4.96
C ARG A 181 1.13 -5.44 5.83
N VAL A 182 2.35 -5.18 5.32
CA VAL A 182 3.58 -5.51 6.04
C VAL A 182 4.05 -4.40 6.98
N SER A 183 3.81 -3.12 6.65
CA SER A 183 4.38 -1.98 7.38
C SER A 183 4.14 -1.98 8.89
N PRO A 184 2.94 -2.30 9.41
CA PRO A 184 2.72 -2.38 10.85
C PRO A 184 3.61 -3.42 11.56
N HIS A 185 4.02 -4.48 10.84
CA HIS A 185 4.91 -5.52 11.37
C HIS A 185 6.37 -5.10 11.29
N LEU A 186 6.78 -4.39 10.23
CA LEU A 186 8.15 -3.87 10.07
C LEU A 186 8.53 -2.90 11.19
N TYR A 187 7.62 -2.02 11.60
CA TYR A 187 7.86 -1.07 12.68
C TYR A 187 8.31 -1.76 13.98
N ARG A 188 7.80 -2.95 14.28
CA ARG A 188 8.23 -3.73 15.43
C ARG A 188 9.64 -4.28 15.27
N LEU A 189 10.02 -4.68 14.06
CA LEU A 189 11.36 -5.18 13.75
C LEU A 189 12.41 -4.07 13.78
N GLU A 190 12.06 -2.88 13.31
CA GLU A 190 12.94 -1.71 13.28
C GLU A 190 13.29 -1.21 14.70
N ARG A 191 12.42 -1.40 15.69
CA ARG A 191 12.73 -1.08 17.10
C ARG A 191 13.86 -1.92 17.70
N GLU A 192 14.29 -2.99 17.05
CA GLU A 192 15.35 -3.90 17.48
C GLU A 192 16.74 -3.58 16.86
N ASP A 193 16.99 -2.32 16.46
CA ASP A 193 18.24 -1.85 15.84
C ASP A 193 18.62 -2.51 14.50
N ARG A 194 17.67 -3.14 13.82
CA ARG A 194 17.92 -3.81 12.52
C ARG A 194 18.06 -2.85 11.34
N TYR A 195 17.73 -1.57 11.52
CA TYR A 195 17.82 -0.54 10.46
C TYR A 195 19.26 -0.31 9.99
N LYS A 196 20.28 -0.56 10.81
CA LYS A 196 21.69 -0.46 10.40
C LYS A 196 22.06 -1.41 9.27
N VAL A 197 21.58 -2.66 9.36
CA VAL A 197 21.78 -3.67 8.30
C VAL A 197 20.98 -3.29 7.05
N SER A 198 19.76 -2.79 7.24
CA SER A 198 18.90 -2.35 6.15
C SER A 198 19.53 -1.21 5.33
N ASN A 199 20.18 -0.23 5.99
CA ASN A 199 20.86 0.87 5.29
C ASN A 199 22.05 0.43 4.45
N SER A 200 22.78 -0.62 4.82
CA SER A 200 23.83 -1.16 3.94
C SER A 200 23.25 -1.65 2.61
N HIS A 201 22.10 -2.30 2.64
CA HIS A 201 21.41 -2.75 1.42
C HIS A 201 20.88 -1.58 0.58
N HIS A 202 20.38 -0.49 1.20
CA HIS A 202 19.98 0.70 0.46
C HIS A 202 21.16 1.33 -0.31
N ARG A 203 22.35 1.41 0.31
CA ARG A 203 23.59 1.88 -0.37
C ARG A 203 23.96 0.98 -1.56
N GLU A 204 23.85 -0.34 -1.38
CA GLU A 204 24.10 -1.30 -2.46
C GLU A 204 23.13 -1.11 -3.63
N ILE A 205 21.85 -0.92 -3.35
CA ILE A 205 20.82 -0.66 -4.38
C ILE A 205 21.20 0.60 -5.19
N VAL A 206 21.46 1.72 -4.51
CA VAL A 206 21.84 2.97 -5.20
C VAL A 206 23.11 2.78 -6.01
N SER A 207 24.14 2.17 -5.44
CA SER A 207 25.41 1.89 -6.14
C SER A 207 25.22 1.01 -7.39
N CYS A 208 24.28 0.05 -7.37
CA CYS A 208 23.97 -0.77 -8.53
C CYS A 208 23.21 0.00 -9.62
N ILE A 209 22.34 0.94 -9.22
CA ILE A 209 21.55 1.76 -10.16
C ILE A 209 22.45 2.81 -10.86
N GLN A 210 23.47 3.32 -10.18
CA GLN A 210 24.43 4.30 -10.73
C GLN A 210 25.37 3.72 -11.80
N LYS A 211 25.55 2.41 -11.84
CA LYS A 211 26.36 1.69 -12.85
C LYS A 211 25.59 1.43 -14.15
#